data_24a1aa8759d2e6d7125238e694a3768b
#
_entry.id   24a1aa8759d2e6d7125238e694a3768b
#
_cell.length_a   1.000
_cell.length_b   1.000
_cell.length_c   1.000
_cell.angle_alpha   90.00
_cell.angle_beta   90.00
_cell.angle_gamma   90.00
#
_symmetry.space_group_name_H-M   'P 1'
#
loop_
_entity.id
_entity.type
_entity.pdbx_description
1 polymer ?
#
loop_
_entity_poly.entity_id
_entity_poly.type
_entity_poly.pdbx_seq_one_letter_code
_entity_poly.pdbx_strand_id
1 'polypeptide(L)'
;MSKTLINQIGNTPIVESIALNSNPNVKLYFKLEGNNPGGSVKDRAAYNMIKTALDSKKISTSTKLIEATSGNTGIALAMIAGIFNLDIELVMPETATKERVQTMKAYGAKVTLHPDGIEGARDYAENKVKDEGFYSFNQFANEDNWKAHYKTTGPEIWRDTNEEVTHFVSSMGTTGTIMGTSTYLKEKNKAIQIVGVQPTEGSKIPGIRKWPKEYLPKIFDASKVDSVFEVSREEAILMSRRLAKEEGIFAGMSSGGATTAALRLASELKEGVIVTIICDRGDRYLSSELFE
;
A
#
# COMPACT_ATOMS: atom_id res chain seq x y z
N MET A 1 17.86 -23.43 -0.19
CA MET A 1 17.84 -21.96 -0.09
C MET A 1 17.63 -21.58 1.37
N SER A 2 18.43 -20.67 1.92
CA SER A 2 18.22 -20.17 3.29
C SER A 2 16.88 -19.43 3.36
N LYS A 3 16.05 -19.77 4.34
CA LYS A 3 14.77 -19.09 4.58
C LYS A 3 15.04 -17.81 5.37
N THR A 4 15.17 -16.67 4.69
CA THR A 4 15.35 -15.36 5.32
C THR A 4 14.02 -14.61 5.40
N LEU A 5 13.94 -13.54 6.21
CA LEU A 5 12.75 -12.72 6.32
C LEU A 5 12.33 -12.11 4.97
N ILE A 6 13.30 -11.76 4.13
CA ILE A 6 13.06 -11.23 2.78
C ILE A 6 12.21 -12.19 1.93
N ASN A 7 12.42 -13.51 2.08
CA ASN A 7 11.68 -14.51 1.33
C ASN A 7 10.23 -14.69 1.80
N GLN A 8 9.83 -13.99 2.86
CA GLN A 8 8.45 -13.94 3.36
C GLN A 8 7.68 -12.72 2.83
N ILE A 9 8.33 -11.83 2.08
CA ILE A 9 7.66 -10.70 1.43
C ILE A 9 6.91 -11.24 0.21
N GLY A 10 5.61 -10.98 0.15
CA GLY A 10 4.73 -11.54 -0.87
C GLY A 10 4.17 -12.91 -0.48
N ASN A 11 3.58 -13.60 -1.44
CA ASN A 11 2.80 -14.82 -1.25
C ASN A 11 1.82 -14.71 -0.06
N THR A 12 1.21 -13.54 0.06
CA THR A 12 0.25 -13.25 1.11
C THR A 12 -1.02 -14.06 0.88
N PRO A 13 -1.73 -14.47 1.95
CA PRO A 13 -2.97 -15.22 1.81
C PRO A 13 -4.02 -14.42 1.02
N ILE A 14 -4.89 -15.17 0.34
CA ILE A 14 -6.14 -14.68 -0.20
C ILE A 14 -7.27 -15.47 0.46
N VAL A 15 -8.32 -14.78 0.93
CA VAL A 15 -9.46 -15.40 1.62
C VAL A 15 -10.76 -14.89 1.02
N GLU A 16 -11.77 -15.75 0.94
CA GLU A 16 -13.10 -15.36 0.48
C GLU A 16 -13.89 -14.70 1.61
N SER A 17 -14.72 -13.70 1.28
CA SER A 17 -15.66 -13.07 2.22
C SER A 17 -16.73 -14.08 2.63
N ILE A 18 -16.95 -14.21 3.93
CA ILE A 18 -17.94 -15.15 4.50
C ILE A 18 -19.21 -14.47 4.98
N ALA A 19 -19.17 -13.16 5.26
CA ALA A 19 -20.28 -12.45 5.87
C ALA A 19 -20.66 -11.14 5.19
N LEU A 20 -19.69 -10.40 4.64
CA LEU A 20 -19.94 -9.07 4.10
C LEU A 20 -20.58 -9.05 2.72
N ASN A 21 -20.23 -10.02 1.88
CA ASN A 21 -20.79 -10.12 0.52
C ASN A 21 -22.13 -10.84 0.56
N SER A 22 -23.21 -10.13 0.18
CA SER A 22 -24.57 -10.68 0.12
C SER A 22 -24.98 -11.20 -1.25
N ASN A 23 -24.15 -10.98 -2.31
CA ASN A 23 -24.45 -11.45 -3.65
C ASN A 23 -23.92 -12.87 -3.85
N PRO A 24 -24.78 -13.92 -3.93
CA PRO A 24 -24.31 -15.31 -4.02
C PRO A 24 -23.67 -15.65 -5.36
N ASN A 25 -23.83 -14.82 -6.39
CA ASN A 25 -23.25 -15.02 -7.71
C ASN A 25 -21.89 -14.34 -7.87
N VAL A 26 -21.43 -13.59 -6.86
CA VAL A 26 -20.15 -12.89 -6.87
C VAL A 26 -19.26 -13.43 -5.78
N LYS A 27 -18.09 -13.93 -6.14
CA LYS A 27 -17.03 -14.25 -5.17
C LYS A 27 -16.25 -12.98 -4.85
N LEU A 28 -16.16 -12.61 -3.58
CA LEU A 28 -15.34 -11.50 -3.11
C LEU A 28 -14.16 -12.03 -2.31
N TYR A 29 -12.95 -11.73 -2.76
CA TYR A 29 -11.71 -12.15 -2.13
C TYR A 29 -10.94 -10.96 -1.53
N PHE A 30 -10.33 -11.21 -0.37
CA PHE A 30 -9.45 -10.29 0.34
C PHE A 30 -8.00 -10.76 0.22
N LYS A 31 -7.13 -9.98 -0.44
CA LYS A 31 -5.68 -10.22 -0.48
C LYS A 31 -5.05 -9.58 0.75
N LEU A 32 -4.59 -10.41 1.69
CA LEU A 32 -4.18 -9.99 3.04
C LEU A 32 -2.73 -9.48 3.08
N GLU A 33 -2.50 -8.27 2.59
CA GLU A 33 -1.16 -7.66 2.54
C GLU A 33 -0.59 -7.29 3.92
N GLY A 34 -1.43 -7.27 4.96
CA GLY A 34 -0.99 -7.19 6.35
C GLY A 34 -0.13 -8.36 6.81
N ASN A 35 -0.14 -9.48 6.07
CA ASN A 35 0.68 -10.66 6.36
C ASN A 35 2.12 -10.56 5.86
N ASN A 36 2.49 -9.50 5.13
CA ASN A 36 3.91 -9.22 4.88
C ASN A 36 4.65 -8.99 6.21
N PRO A 37 5.97 -9.27 6.29
CA PRO A 37 6.74 -9.17 7.54
C PRO A 37 6.67 -7.82 8.24
N GLY A 38 6.74 -6.73 7.50
CA GLY A 38 6.56 -5.37 8.01
C GLY A 38 5.09 -4.99 8.19
N GLY A 39 4.14 -5.89 7.88
CA GLY A 39 2.71 -5.77 8.14
C GLY A 39 1.94 -4.91 7.15
N SER A 40 2.42 -4.71 5.93
CA SER A 40 1.67 -3.98 4.91
C SER A 40 2.10 -4.30 3.47
N VAL A 41 1.28 -3.87 2.52
CA VAL A 41 1.53 -3.89 1.08
C VAL A 41 2.82 -3.16 0.68
N LYS A 42 3.33 -2.25 1.52
CA LYS A 42 4.51 -1.44 1.24
C LYS A 42 5.82 -2.22 1.34
N ASP A 43 5.84 -3.36 1.99
CA ASP A 43 7.02 -4.23 2.07
C ASP A 43 7.49 -4.64 0.68
N ARG A 44 6.57 -4.93 -0.22
CA ARG A 44 6.87 -5.29 -1.62
C ARG A 44 7.57 -4.17 -2.36
N ALA A 45 7.01 -2.96 -2.29
CA ALA A 45 7.56 -1.79 -2.96
C ALA A 45 8.93 -1.41 -2.37
N ALA A 46 9.03 -1.32 -1.04
CA ALA A 46 10.28 -0.98 -0.35
C ALA A 46 11.40 -1.97 -0.69
N TYR A 47 11.10 -3.27 -0.65
CA TYR A 47 12.06 -4.30 -1.01
C TYR A 47 12.54 -4.15 -2.46
N ASN A 48 11.62 -4.03 -3.42
CA ASN A 48 12.00 -3.93 -4.83
C ASN A 48 12.79 -2.64 -5.13
N MET A 49 12.42 -1.51 -4.53
CA MET A 49 13.15 -0.23 -4.68
C MET A 49 14.58 -0.33 -4.13
N ILE A 50 14.75 -0.83 -2.90
CA ILE A 50 16.08 -0.98 -2.28
C ILE A 50 16.91 -2.00 -3.06
N LYS A 51 16.35 -3.17 -3.34
CA LYS A 51 17.05 -4.26 -4.04
C LYS A 51 17.52 -3.83 -5.43
N THR A 52 16.65 -3.18 -6.21
CA THR A 52 17.02 -2.69 -7.54
C THR A 52 18.09 -1.60 -7.48
N ALA A 53 18.02 -0.71 -6.49
CA ALA A 53 19.03 0.33 -6.31
C ALA A 53 20.40 -0.25 -5.91
N LEU A 54 20.44 -1.29 -5.07
CA LEU A 54 21.67 -2.02 -4.71
C LEU A 54 22.23 -2.76 -5.92
N ASP A 55 21.38 -3.54 -6.63
CA ASP A 55 21.81 -4.35 -7.78
C ASP A 55 22.36 -3.47 -8.92
N SER A 56 21.75 -2.30 -9.14
CA SER A 56 22.20 -1.33 -10.13
C SER A 56 23.33 -0.42 -9.65
N LYS A 57 23.84 -0.64 -8.43
CA LYS A 57 24.89 0.17 -7.79
C LYS A 57 24.56 1.67 -7.68
N LYS A 58 23.29 2.02 -7.66
CA LYS A 58 22.83 3.42 -7.36
C LYS A 58 23.06 3.75 -5.89
N ILE A 59 22.98 2.75 -5.03
CA ILE A 59 23.28 2.84 -3.58
C ILE A 59 24.22 1.73 -3.16
N SER A 60 24.89 1.95 -2.03
CA SER A 60 25.76 0.99 -1.35
C SER A 60 25.55 1.11 0.16
N THR A 61 26.22 0.27 0.96
CA THR A 61 26.17 0.34 2.42
C THR A 61 26.73 1.66 3.01
N SER A 62 27.45 2.46 2.22
CA SER A 62 27.91 3.79 2.61
C SER A 62 26.96 4.92 2.20
N THR A 63 25.89 4.62 1.46
CA THR A 63 24.92 5.62 1.01
C THR A 63 23.98 5.99 2.14
N LYS A 64 23.89 7.28 2.45
CA LYS A 64 22.91 7.79 3.41
C LYS A 64 21.54 7.90 2.74
N LEU A 65 20.55 7.21 3.27
CA LEU A 65 19.18 7.21 2.73
C LEU A 65 18.30 8.17 3.52
N ILE A 66 17.36 8.81 2.84
CA ILE A 66 16.32 9.64 3.46
C ILE A 66 15.00 9.46 2.73
N GLU A 67 13.89 9.42 3.46
CA GLU A 67 12.56 9.43 2.86
C GLU A 67 11.56 10.15 3.76
N ALA A 68 10.73 11.00 3.17
CA ALA A 68 9.60 11.61 3.85
C ALA A 68 8.39 10.69 3.78
N THR A 69 7.84 10.32 4.93
CA THR A 69 6.72 9.37 5.00
C THR A 69 5.90 9.53 6.26
N SER A 70 4.60 9.28 6.17
CA SER A 70 3.70 9.31 7.33
C SER A 70 3.27 7.92 7.82
N GLY A 71 3.78 6.83 7.21
CA GLY A 71 3.21 5.54 7.56
C GLY A 71 3.96 4.30 7.07
N ASN A 72 3.22 3.40 6.45
CA ASN A 72 3.67 2.04 6.10
C ASN A 72 4.93 1.99 5.24
N THR A 73 5.13 2.95 4.34
CA THR A 73 6.36 3.02 3.53
C THR A 73 7.60 3.18 4.41
N GLY A 74 7.55 4.06 5.41
CA GLY A 74 8.67 4.24 6.34
C GLY A 74 8.98 2.99 7.15
N ILE A 75 7.94 2.30 7.65
CA ILE A 75 8.11 1.04 8.37
C ILE A 75 8.79 -0.01 7.48
N ALA A 76 8.32 -0.16 6.24
CA ALA A 76 8.87 -1.10 5.29
C ALA A 76 10.32 -0.75 4.90
N LEU A 77 10.59 0.52 4.62
CA LEU A 77 11.95 0.99 4.31
C LEU A 77 12.90 0.78 5.50
N ALA A 78 12.48 1.09 6.74
CA ALA A 78 13.28 0.86 7.94
C ALA A 78 13.65 -0.61 8.10
N MET A 79 12.67 -1.51 8.00
CA MET A 79 12.87 -2.95 8.09
C MET A 79 13.85 -3.46 7.04
N ILE A 80 13.64 -3.10 5.78
CA ILE A 80 14.48 -3.58 4.67
C ILE A 80 15.89 -2.97 4.75
N ALA A 81 16.00 -1.67 5.07
CA ALA A 81 17.29 -1.01 5.25
C ALA A 81 18.12 -1.69 6.36
N GLY A 82 17.49 -2.00 7.51
CA GLY A 82 18.16 -2.73 8.59
C GLY A 82 18.67 -4.10 8.16
N ILE A 83 17.89 -4.86 7.38
CA ILE A 83 18.33 -6.18 6.86
C ILE A 83 19.53 -6.06 5.91
N PHE A 84 19.59 -5.01 5.10
CA PHE A 84 20.71 -4.76 4.17
C PHE A 84 21.84 -3.93 4.77
N ASN A 85 21.79 -3.64 6.07
CA ASN A 85 22.76 -2.81 6.78
C ASN A 85 22.96 -1.44 6.10
N LEU A 86 21.86 -0.76 5.82
CA LEU A 86 21.79 0.57 5.22
C LEU A 86 21.33 1.59 6.25
N ASP A 87 21.99 2.72 6.32
CA ASP A 87 21.57 3.84 7.15
C ASP A 87 20.42 4.61 6.50
N ILE A 88 19.29 4.74 7.21
CA ILE A 88 18.13 5.47 6.71
C ILE A 88 17.60 6.49 7.75
N GLU A 89 17.34 7.69 7.29
CA GLU A 89 16.60 8.71 8.02
C GLU A 89 15.18 8.81 7.48
N LEU A 90 14.18 8.68 8.36
CA LEU A 90 12.77 8.79 8.02
C LEU A 90 12.21 10.07 8.62
N VAL A 91 11.70 10.96 7.77
CA VAL A 91 11.15 12.24 8.18
C VAL A 91 9.64 12.13 8.21
N MET A 92 9.04 12.42 9.36
CA MET A 92 7.61 12.23 9.60
C MET A 92 6.96 13.50 10.15
N PRO A 93 5.66 13.71 9.90
CA PRO A 93 4.90 14.72 10.64
C PRO A 93 4.91 14.44 12.15
N GLU A 94 4.96 15.47 12.99
CA GLU A 94 4.81 15.32 14.45
C GLU A 94 3.48 14.66 14.87
N THR A 95 2.47 14.76 14.02
CA THR A 95 1.15 14.13 14.20
C THR A 95 1.14 12.63 13.91
N ALA A 96 2.27 12.03 13.54
CA ALA A 96 2.37 10.59 13.32
C ALA A 96 2.12 9.80 14.61
N THR A 97 1.47 8.62 14.48
CA THR A 97 1.18 7.78 15.66
C THR A 97 2.46 7.27 16.31
N LYS A 98 2.43 7.13 17.65
CA LYS A 98 3.58 6.66 18.44
C LYS A 98 4.06 5.28 17.99
N GLU A 99 3.14 4.39 17.66
CA GLU A 99 3.42 3.02 17.22
C GLU A 99 4.28 3.00 15.95
N ARG A 100 3.98 3.89 14.99
CA ARG A 100 4.77 4.00 13.74
C ARG A 100 6.18 4.48 14.01
N VAL A 101 6.32 5.54 14.81
CA VAL A 101 7.64 6.08 15.18
C VAL A 101 8.47 5.03 15.92
N GLN A 102 7.87 4.35 16.90
CA GLN A 102 8.54 3.30 17.67
C GLN A 102 8.96 2.11 16.81
N THR A 103 8.09 1.67 15.90
CA THR A 103 8.39 0.57 14.97
C THR A 103 9.59 0.89 14.07
N MET A 104 9.62 2.09 13.47
CA MET A 104 10.75 2.50 12.62
C MET A 104 12.06 2.58 13.42
N LYS A 105 12.03 3.13 14.64
CA LYS A 105 13.19 3.18 15.54
C LYS A 105 13.65 1.77 15.95
N ALA A 106 12.71 0.85 16.20
CA ALA A 106 13.02 -0.54 16.56
C ALA A 106 13.74 -1.28 15.42
N TYR A 107 13.45 -0.92 14.14
CA TYR A 107 14.18 -1.41 12.99
C TYR A 107 15.54 -0.71 12.74
N GLY A 108 15.92 0.24 13.61
CA GLY A 108 17.21 0.94 13.52
C GLY A 108 17.21 2.21 12.69
N ALA A 109 16.07 2.65 12.17
CA ALA A 109 16.00 3.90 11.41
C ALA A 109 16.15 5.12 12.32
N LYS A 110 16.84 6.16 11.85
CA LYS A 110 16.77 7.49 12.43
C LYS A 110 15.41 8.09 12.06
N VAL A 111 14.64 8.55 13.05
CA VAL A 111 13.34 9.19 12.83
C VAL A 111 13.41 10.64 13.24
N THR A 112 13.15 11.55 12.31
CA THR A 112 13.04 12.99 12.49
C THR A 112 11.57 13.40 12.36
N LEU A 113 11.04 14.07 13.39
CA LEU A 113 9.69 14.61 13.39
C LEU A 113 9.72 16.06 12.91
N HIS A 114 8.80 16.43 12.00
CA HIS A 114 8.71 17.76 11.41
C HIS A 114 7.39 18.44 11.78
N PRO A 115 7.43 19.70 12.30
CA PRO A 115 6.23 20.40 12.78
C PRO A 115 5.28 20.78 11.63
N ASP A 116 5.80 21.08 10.44
CA ASP A 116 5.02 21.56 9.29
C ASP A 116 4.37 20.41 8.48
N GLY A 117 4.08 19.30 9.13
CA GLY A 117 3.37 18.20 8.51
C GLY A 117 4.21 17.42 7.50
N ILE A 118 3.52 16.75 6.56
CA ILE A 118 4.20 15.91 5.54
C ILE A 118 4.86 16.76 4.45
N GLU A 119 4.34 17.93 4.19
CA GLU A 119 4.91 18.88 3.23
C GLU A 119 6.28 19.36 3.71
N GLY A 120 6.38 19.84 4.97
CA GLY A 120 7.66 20.23 5.57
C GLY A 120 8.65 19.07 5.70
N ALA A 121 8.15 17.86 5.98
CA ALA A 121 8.98 16.66 5.98
C ALA A 121 9.58 16.36 4.59
N ARG A 122 8.82 16.59 3.51
CA ARG A 122 9.30 16.43 2.13
C ARG A 122 10.36 17.46 1.78
N ASP A 123 10.11 18.75 2.08
CA ASP A 123 11.06 19.83 1.82
C ASP A 123 12.37 19.58 2.56
N TYR A 124 12.30 19.15 3.81
CA TYR A 124 13.49 18.77 4.58
C TYR A 124 14.27 17.64 3.91
N ALA A 125 13.57 16.58 3.47
CA ALA A 125 14.23 15.45 2.81
C ALA A 125 14.83 15.86 1.45
N GLU A 126 14.13 16.68 0.66
CA GLU A 126 14.63 17.19 -0.62
C GLU A 126 15.87 18.07 -0.45
N ASN A 127 15.92 18.92 0.57
CA ASN A 127 17.12 19.72 0.90
C ASN A 127 18.30 18.82 1.27
N LYS A 128 18.09 17.80 2.10
CA LYS A 128 19.12 16.81 2.44
C LYS A 128 19.66 16.07 1.21
N VAL A 129 18.81 15.72 0.27
CA VAL A 129 19.24 15.11 -1.00
C VAL A 129 20.10 16.08 -1.81
N LYS A 130 19.67 17.33 -1.92
CA LYS A 130 20.35 18.35 -2.71
C LYS A 130 21.68 18.80 -2.12
N ASP A 131 21.70 19.07 -0.81
CA ASP A 131 22.81 19.79 -0.17
C ASP A 131 23.79 18.87 0.56
N GLU A 132 23.33 17.66 1.00
CA GLU A 132 24.14 16.73 1.79
C GLU A 132 24.35 15.36 1.10
N GLY A 133 23.90 15.19 -0.13
CA GLY A 133 24.14 13.97 -0.93
C GLY A 133 23.40 12.73 -0.43
N PHE A 134 22.29 12.89 0.30
CA PHE A 134 21.41 11.77 0.64
C PHE A 134 20.73 11.21 -0.63
N TYR A 135 20.35 9.94 -0.57
CA TYR A 135 19.54 9.30 -1.62
C TYR A 135 18.11 9.10 -1.13
N SER A 136 17.13 9.55 -1.90
CA SER A 136 15.70 9.29 -1.67
C SER A 136 15.14 8.40 -2.77
N PHE A 137 14.28 7.45 -2.39
CA PHE A 137 13.65 6.53 -3.34
C PHE A 137 12.52 7.18 -4.14
N ASN A 138 11.87 8.21 -3.60
CA ASN A 138 10.73 8.90 -4.21
C ASN A 138 9.64 7.93 -4.71
N GLN A 139 8.91 7.35 -3.78
CA GLN A 139 7.88 6.32 -4.05
C GLN A 139 6.79 6.73 -5.06
N PHE A 140 6.64 8.05 -5.34
CA PHE A 140 5.65 8.58 -6.27
C PHE A 140 6.14 8.65 -7.73
N ALA A 141 7.44 8.53 -7.94
CA ALA A 141 8.07 8.59 -9.26
C ALA A 141 8.91 7.36 -9.59
N ASN A 142 9.20 6.52 -8.60
CA ASN A 142 10.03 5.35 -8.77
C ASN A 142 9.24 4.19 -9.38
N GLU A 143 9.62 3.78 -10.58
CA GLU A 143 8.98 2.67 -11.28
C GLU A 143 9.11 1.33 -10.53
N ASP A 144 10.14 1.15 -9.71
CA ASP A 144 10.32 -0.08 -8.94
C ASP A 144 9.23 -0.27 -7.88
N ASN A 145 8.48 0.78 -7.54
CA ASN A 145 7.29 0.69 -6.72
C ASN A 145 6.21 -0.15 -7.44
N TRP A 146 5.77 0.23 -8.65
CA TRP A 146 4.74 -0.54 -9.35
C TRP A 146 5.26 -1.87 -9.90
N LYS A 147 6.54 -1.93 -10.29
CA LYS A 147 7.17 -3.17 -10.77
C LYS A 147 7.19 -4.27 -9.69
N ALA A 148 7.22 -3.90 -8.41
CA ALA A 148 7.07 -4.87 -7.32
C ALA A 148 5.75 -5.64 -7.43
N HIS A 149 4.66 -4.93 -7.67
CA HIS A 149 3.32 -5.51 -7.77
C HIS A 149 3.09 -6.25 -9.09
N TYR A 150 3.69 -5.78 -10.16
CA TYR A 150 3.70 -6.50 -11.44
C TYR A 150 4.38 -7.86 -11.32
N LYS A 151 5.51 -7.92 -10.60
CA LYS A 151 6.29 -9.16 -10.43
C LYS A 151 5.69 -10.10 -9.39
N THR A 152 4.86 -9.63 -8.47
CA THR A 152 4.42 -10.41 -7.31
C THR A 152 2.91 -10.40 -7.11
N THR A 153 2.29 -9.28 -6.77
CA THR A 153 0.87 -9.19 -6.41
C THR A 153 -0.04 -9.62 -7.56
N GLY A 154 0.23 -9.16 -8.78
CA GLY A 154 -0.54 -9.54 -9.97
C GLY A 154 -0.50 -11.05 -10.24
N PRO A 155 0.70 -11.66 -10.35
CA PRO A 155 0.84 -13.12 -10.48
C PRO A 155 0.19 -13.93 -9.37
N GLU A 156 0.30 -13.47 -8.12
CA GLU A 156 -0.33 -14.14 -6.98
C GLU A 156 -1.86 -14.12 -7.09
N ILE A 157 -2.46 -12.96 -7.37
CA ILE A 157 -3.92 -12.83 -7.55
C ILE A 157 -4.40 -13.73 -8.68
N TRP A 158 -3.75 -13.71 -9.83
CA TRP A 158 -4.09 -14.55 -10.98
C TRP A 158 -4.08 -16.03 -10.62
N ARG A 159 -2.99 -16.51 -10.01
CA ARG A 159 -2.85 -17.90 -9.54
C ARG A 159 -3.87 -18.27 -8.48
N ASP A 160 -4.01 -17.43 -7.44
CA ASP A 160 -4.79 -17.76 -6.24
C ASP A 160 -6.31 -17.70 -6.50
N THR A 161 -6.74 -17.08 -7.60
CA THR A 161 -8.13 -17.11 -8.08
C THR A 161 -8.37 -18.13 -9.19
N ASN A 162 -7.44 -19.07 -9.42
CA ASN A 162 -7.49 -20.03 -10.53
C ASN A 162 -7.76 -19.36 -11.89
N GLU A 163 -7.18 -18.16 -12.11
CA GLU A 163 -7.32 -17.37 -13.34
C GLU A 163 -8.75 -16.82 -13.59
N GLU A 164 -9.63 -16.91 -12.58
CA GLU A 164 -11.05 -16.51 -12.68
C GLU A 164 -11.30 -15.04 -12.31
N VAL A 165 -10.31 -14.29 -11.82
CA VAL A 165 -10.51 -12.87 -11.44
C VAL A 165 -11.08 -12.05 -12.59
N THR A 166 -12.22 -11.37 -12.32
CA THR A 166 -12.89 -10.47 -13.28
C THR A 166 -12.76 -9.00 -12.92
N HIS A 167 -12.58 -8.71 -11.64
CA HIS A 167 -12.49 -7.34 -11.12
C HIS A 167 -11.37 -7.24 -10.07
N PHE A 168 -10.56 -6.20 -10.17
CA PHE A 168 -9.54 -5.88 -9.18
C PHE A 168 -9.81 -4.49 -8.59
N VAL A 169 -10.00 -4.44 -7.26
CA VAL A 169 -10.32 -3.21 -6.52
C VAL A 169 -9.13 -2.81 -5.64
N SER A 170 -8.65 -1.59 -5.75
CA SER A 170 -7.50 -1.12 -4.98
C SER A 170 -7.58 0.35 -4.59
N SER A 171 -7.30 0.62 -3.31
CA SER A 171 -7.10 1.97 -2.80
C SER A 171 -5.91 2.65 -3.48
N MET A 172 -6.09 3.90 -3.92
CA MET A 172 -5.07 4.68 -4.61
C MET A 172 -4.34 5.63 -3.67
N GLY A 173 -3.12 5.25 -3.24
CA GLY A 173 -2.18 6.13 -2.55
C GLY A 173 -1.07 6.59 -3.49
N THR A 174 0.08 5.90 -3.50
CA THR A 174 1.15 6.12 -4.50
C THR A 174 0.78 5.61 -5.88
N THR A 175 -0.30 4.87 -5.99
CA THR A 175 -0.77 4.13 -7.17
C THR A 175 0.06 2.90 -7.57
N GLY A 176 1.17 2.61 -6.92
CA GLY A 176 2.05 1.49 -7.28
C GLY A 176 1.33 0.14 -7.31
N THR A 177 0.49 -0.14 -6.31
CA THR A 177 -0.27 -1.41 -6.23
C THR A 177 -1.22 -1.58 -7.40
N ILE A 178 -2.04 -0.57 -7.68
CA ILE A 178 -3.02 -0.65 -8.76
C ILE A 178 -2.32 -0.68 -10.12
N MET A 179 -1.26 0.11 -10.33
CA MET A 179 -0.52 0.13 -11.59
C MET A 179 0.18 -1.19 -11.91
N GLY A 180 0.89 -1.75 -10.94
CA GLY A 180 1.60 -3.01 -11.17
C GLY A 180 0.66 -4.19 -11.34
N THR A 181 -0.34 -4.30 -10.48
CA THR A 181 -1.33 -5.39 -10.54
C THR A 181 -2.17 -5.30 -11.81
N SER A 182 -2.68 -4.10 -12.17
CA SER A 182 -3.49 -3.91 -13.39
C SER A 182 -2.70 -4.25 -14.65
N THR A 183 -1.43 -3.82 -14.73
CA THR A 183 -0.58 -4.14 -15.87
C THR A 183 -0.50 -5.64 -16.08
N TYR A 184 -0.19 -6.41 -15.03
CA TYR A 184 -0.11 -7.86 -15.12
C TYR A 184 -1.44 -8.51 -15.47
N LEU A 185 -2.53 -8.14 -14.77
CA LEU A 185 -3.84 -8.74 -14.98
C LEU A 185 -4.39 -8.44 -16.39
N LYS A 186 -4.24 -7.21 -16.90
CA LYS A 186 -4.65 -6.82 -18.26
C LYS A 186 -3.84 -7.53 -19.35
N GLU A 187 -2.58 -7.91 -19.09
CA GLU A 187 -1.80 -8.76 -20.00
C GLU A 187 -2.35 -10.17 -20.06
N LYS A 188 -2.89 -10.71 -18.95
CA LYS A 188 -3.53 -12.02 -18.90
C LYS A 188 -4.90 -12.02 -19.55
N ASN A 189 -5.74 -11.06 -19.18
CA ASN A 189 -7.08 -10.92 -19.73
C ASN A 189 -7.49 -9.43 -19.77
N LYS A 190 -7.60 -8.86 -20.95
CA LYS A 190 -7.98 -7.45 -21.16
C LYS A 190 -9.37 -7.10 -20.64
N ALA A 191 -10.26 -8.09 -20.48
CA ALA A 191 -11.62 -7.89 -19.98
C ALA A 191 -11.67 -7.65 -18.46
N ILE A 192 -10.61 -7.97 -17.70
CA ILE A 192 -10.58 -7.72 -16.26
C ILE A 192 -10.75 -6.23 -15.98
N GLN A 193 -11.73 -5.89 -15.16
CA GLN A 193 -12.03 -4.51 -14.79
C GLN A 193 -11.17 -4.07 -13.60
N ILE A 194 -10.53 -2.91 -13.72
CA ILE A 194 -9.65 -2.33 -12.72
C ILE A 194 -10.36 -1.14 -12.07
N VAL A 195 -10.60 -1.25 -10.77
CA VAL A 195 -11.36 -0.27 -10.02
C VAL A 195 -10.46 0.43 -9.00
N GLY A 196 -10.23 1.71 -9.20
CA GLY A 196 -9.53 2.55 -8.25
C GLY A 196 -10.47 3.05 -7.14
N VAL A 197 -9.92 3.23 -5.93
CA VAL A 197 -10.67 3.82 -4.82
C VAL A 197 -9.96 5.06 -4.31
N GLN A 198 -10.68 6.18 -4.23
CA GLN A 198 -10.18 7.46 -3.72
C GLN A 198 -11.15 8.04 -2.68
N PRO A 199 -10.70 9.00 -1.83
CA PRO A 199 -11.60 9.67 -0.90
C PRO A 199 -12.61 10.56 -1.64
N THR A 200 -13.81 10.73 -1.05
CA THR A 200 -14.71 11.82 -1.43
C THR A 200 -14.06 13.17 -1.18
N GLU A 201 -14.58 14.23 -1.80
CA GLU A 201 -14.07 15.60 -1.61
C GLU A 201 -14.05 15.97 -0.13
N GLY A 202 -12.93 16.54 0.33
CA GLY A 202 -12.73 16.91 1.73
C GLY A 202 -12.41 15.77 2.69
N SER A 203 -12.61 14.51 2.32
CA SER A 203 -12.29 13.36 3.17
C SER A 203 -10.79 13.06 3.21
N LYS A 204 -10.27 12.80 4.42
CA LYS A 204 -8.86 12.40 4.63
C LYS A 204 -8.81 10.97 5.14
N ILE A 205 -8.42 10.03 4.30
CA ILE A 205 -8.26 8.62 4.65
C ILE A 205 -6.77 8.27 4.61
N PRO A 206 -6.15 7.84 5.73
CA PRO A 206 -4.74 7.43 5.72
C PRO A 206 -4.47 6.34 4.67
N GLY A 207 -3.50 6.58 3.78
CA GLY A 207 -3.12 5.63 2.74
C GLY A 207 -3.86 5.77 1.41
N ILE A 208 -4.94 6.55 1.35
CA ILE A 208 -5.67 6.86 0.11
C ILE A 208 -5.62 8.36 -0.16
N ARG A 209 -5.52 8.74 -1.43
CA ARG A 209 -5.51 10.16 -1.83
C ARG A 209 -6.31 10.38 -3.11
N LYS A 210 -7.03 11.50 -3.14
CA LYS A 210 -7.56 12.11 -4.36
C LYS A 210 -6.53 13.15 -4.82
N TRP A 211 -5.80 12.82 -5.86
CA TRP A 211 -4.69 13.65 -6.32
C TRP A 211 -5.18 14.78 -7.24
N PRO A 212 -4.80 16.04 -6.98
CA PRO A 212 -4.87 17.09 -7.99
C PRO A 212 -4.00 16.73 -9.20
N LYS A 213 -4.37 17.17 -10.39
CA LYS A 213 -3.69 16.80 -11.63
C LYS A 213 -2.18 17.09 -11.60
N GLU A 214 -1.80 18.22 -11.03
CA GLU A 214 -0.41 18.70 -10.91
C GLU A 214 0.44 17.87 -9.93
N TYR A 215 -0.20 17.12 -9.02
CA TYR A 215 0.48 16.29 -8.01
C TYR A 215 0.30 14.79 -8.24
N LEU A 216 -0.28 14.40 -9.37
CA LEU A 216 -0.41 12.98 -9.70
C LEU A 216 0.95 12.27 -9.61
N PRO A 217 1.00 11.08 -8.99
CA PRO A 217 2.22 10.27 -9.02
C PRO A 217 2.69 10.04 -10.46
N LYS A 218 3.99 10.22 -10.72
CA LYS A 218 4.55 10.05 -12.08
C LYS A 218 4.41 8.64 -12.62
N ILE A 219 4.22 7.66 -11.72
CA ILE A 219 3.98 6.26 -12.08
C ILE A 219 2.52 5.97 -12.44
N PHE A 220 1.61 6.92 -12.25
CA PHE A 220 0.19 6.72 -12.53
C PHE A 220 -0.13 6.83 -14.02
N ASP A 221 -0.84 5.84 -14.52
CA ASP A 221 -1.38 5.79 -15.88
C ASP A 221 -2.90 5.57 -15.81
N ALA A 222 -3.67 6.61 -16.07
CA ALA A 222 -5.11 6.57 -15.99
C ALA A 222 -5.76 5.58 -16.97
N SER A 223 -5.10 5.26 -18.07
CA SER A 223 -5.61 4.31 -19.07
C SER A 223 -5.71 2.87 -18.56
N LYS A 224 -5.07 2.58 -17.44
CA LYS A 224 -5.09 1.26 -16.78
C LYS A 224 -6.15 1.10 -15.70
N VAL A 225 -6.96 2.15 -15.45
CA VAL A 225 -8.03 2.14 -14.45
C VAL A 225 -9.35 2.35 -15.18
N ASP A 226 -10.22 1.34 -15.13
CA ASP A 226 -11.48 1.36 -15.89
C ASP A 226 -12.56 2.21 -15.20
N SER A 227 -12.56 2.26 -13.85
CA SER A 227 -13.47 3.07 -13.06
C SER A 227 -12.87 3.47 -11.71
N VAL A 228 -13.45 4.53 -11.10
CA VAL A 228 -13.02 5.01 -9.78
C VAL A 228 -14.23 5.18 -8.89
N PHE A 229 -14.18 4.56 -7.71
CA PHE A 229 -15.18 4.74 -6.65
C PHE A 229 -14.68 5.74 -5.60
N GLU A 230 -15.56 6.60 -5.17
CA GLU A 230 -15.30 7.52 -4.06
C GLU A 230 -15.90 6.97 -2.76
N VAL A 231 -15.11 7.07 -1.67
CA VAL A 231 -15.50 6.58 -0.34
C VAL A 231 -15.19 7.66 0.69
N SER A 232 -16.13 7.93 1.58
CA SER A 232 -15.91 8.86 2.69
C SER A 232 -15.03 8.24 3.79
N ARG A 233 -14.51 9.11 4.67
CA ARG A 233 -13.75 8.65 5.85
C ARG A 233 -14.61 7.80 6.77
N GLU A 234 -15.84 8.20 7.00
CA GLU A 234 -16.83 7.54 7.87
C GLU A 234 -17.13 6.12 7.34
N GLU A 235 -17.35 5.98 6.04
CA GLU A 235 -17.56 4.68 5.40
C GLU A 235 -16.34 3.77 5.54
N ALA A 236 -15.14 4.33 5.36
CA ALA A 236 -13.90 3.57 5.52
C ALA A 236 -13.70 3.10 6.97
N ILE A 237 -13.99 3.93 7.97
CA ILE A 237 -13.94 3.58 9.39
C ILE A 237 -14.96 2.49 9.71
N LEU A 238 -16.23 2.71 9.34
CA LEU A 238 -17.30 1.74 9.58
C LEU A 238 -16.96 0.38 8.98
N MET A 239 -16.48 0.36 7.75
CA MET A 239 -16.14 -0.88 7.06
C MET A 239 -14.91 -1.56 7.67
N SER A 240 -13.90 -0.81 8.15
CA SER A 240 -12.78 -1.42 8.87
C SER A 240 -13.23 -2.11 10.16
N ARG A 241 -14.18 -1.52 10.88
CA ARG A 241 -14.80 -2.13 12.07
C ARG A 241 -15.61 -3.38 11.73
N ARG A 242 -16.36 -3.34 10.61
CA ARG A 242 -17.10 -4.50 10.09
C ARG A 242 -16.18 -5.63 9.64
N LEU A 243 -15.09 -5.34 8.93
CA LEU A 243 -14.06 -6.32 8.58
C LEU A 243 -13.53 -7.05 9.81
N ALA A 244 -13.23 -6.31 10.90
CA ALA A 244 -12.76 -6.92 12.14
C ALA A 244 -13.84 -7.79 12.80
N LYS A 245 -15.09 -7.31 12.86
CA LYS A 245 -16.18 -7.97 13.58
C LYS A 245 -16.79 -9.14 12.81
N GLU A 246 -16.96 -8.99 11.49
CA GLU A 246 -17.75 -9.91 10.67
C GLU A 246 -16.87 -10.88 9.87
N GLU A 247 -15.63 -10.47 9.50
CA GLU A 247 -14.68 -11.30 8.73
C GLU A 247 -13.46 -11.74 9.56
N GLY A 248 -13.30 -11.21 10.78
CA GLY A 248 -12.09 -11.45 11.58
C GLY A 248 -10.82 -10.78 11.04
N ILE A 249 -10.98 -9.83 10.12
CA ILE A 249 -9.87 -9.15 9.44
C ILE A 249 -9.60 -7.80 10.10
N PHE A 250 -8.57 -7.73 10.95
CA PHE A 250 -8.17 -6.53 11.66
C PHE A 250 -7.27 -5.65 10.77
N ALA A 251 -7.84 -4.64 10.11
CA ALA A 251 -7.21 -3.85 9.05
C ALA A 251 -7.40 -2.34 9.22
N GLY A 252 -6.56 -1.54 8.54
CA GLY A 252 -6.62 -0.08 8.56
C GLY A 252 -7.69 0.52 7.63
N MET A 253 -7.88 1.84 7.72
CA MET A 253 -8.94 2.57 7.00
C MET A 253 -8.87 2.42 5.48
N SER A 254 -7.68 2.33 4.88
CA SER A 254 -7.55 2.14 3.43
C SER A 254 -8.13 0.80 2.96
N SER A 255 -8.05 -0.22 3.81
CA SER A 255 -8.68 -1.53 3.57
C SER A 255 -10.20 -1.44 3.67
N GLY A 256 -10.72 -0.70 4.67
CA GLY A 256 -12.14 -0.42 4.79
C GLY A 256 -12.69 0.32 3.56
N GLY A 257 -11.97 1.34 3.08
CA GLY A 257 -12.33 2.06 1.86
C GLY A 257 -12.38 1.16 0.62
N ALA A 258 -11.35 0.33 0.43
CA ALA A 258 -11.31 -0.63 -0.69
C ALA A 258 -12.45 -1.66 -0.61
N THR A 259 -12.73 -2.18 0.60
CA THR A 259 -13.82 -3.14 0.83
C THR A 259 -15.19 -2.50 0.59
N THR A 260 -15.42 -1.25 1.01
CA THR A 260 -16.65 -0.51 0.72
C THR A 260 -16.92 -0.45 -0.78
N ALA A 261 -15.91 -0.07 -1.57
CA ALA A 261 -16.02 -0.01 -3.02
C ALA A 261 -16.26 -1.41 -3.64
N ALA A 262 -15.55 -2.43 -3.13
CA ALA A 262 -15.72 -3.81 -3.61
C ALA A 262 -17.13 -4.35 -3.35
N LEU A 263 -17.72 -4.05 -2.19
CA LEU A 263 -19.10 -4.46 -1.87
C LEU A 263 -20.16 -3.72 -2.71
N ARG A 264 -19.95 -2.42 -2.97
CA ARG A 264 -20.83 -1.68 -3.91
C ARG A 264 -20.78 -2.32 -5.29
N LEU A 265 -19.58 -2.58 -5.81
CA LEU A 265 -19.41 -3.26 -7.07
C LEU A 265 -20.07 -4.65 -7.06
N ALA A 266 -19.89 -5.45 -6.02
CA ALA A 266 -20.49 -6.78 -5.89
C ALA A 266 -22.02 -6.72 -5.95
N SER A 267 -22.64 -5.69 -5.38
CA SER A 267 -24.10 -5.52 -5.41
C SER A 267 -24.66 -5.17 -6.80
N GLU A 268 -23.85 -4.61 -7.70
CA GLU A 268 -24.24 -4.20 -9.05
C GLU A 268 -23.99 -5.30 -10.10
N LEU A 269 -23.11 -6.26 -9.80
CA LEU A 269 -22.74 -7.32 -10.73
C LEU A 269 -23.78 -8.45 -10.73
N LYS A 270 -24.00 -9.03 -11.92
CA LYS A 270 -24.79 -10.27 -12.07
C LYS A 270 -24.01 -11.49 -11.60
N GLU A 271 -22.72 -11.53 -11.92
CA GLU A 271 -21.76 -12.57 -11.54
C GLU A 271 -20.33 -12.02 -11.64
N GLY A 272 -19.38 -12.65 -10.98
CA GLY A 272 -17.97 -12.27 -11.08
C GLY A 272 -17.11 -12.72 -9.92
N VAL A 273 -15.81 -12.48 -10.09
CA VAL A 273 -14.78 -12.72 -9.09
C VAL A 273 -14.04 -11.41 -8.83
N ILE A 274 -14.27 -10.84 -7.66
CA ILE A 274 -13.66 -9.58 -7.23
C ILE A 274 -12.51 -9.90 -6.28
N VAL A 275 -11.37 -9.26 -6.48
CA VAL A 275 -10.27 -9.25 -5.51
C VAL A 275 -10.03 -7.83 -5.03
N THR A 276 -10.01 -7.62 -3.71
CA THR A 276 -9.64 -6.35 -3.10
C THR A 276 -8.42 -6.49 -2.17
N ILE A 277 -7.65 -5.42 -2.04
CA ILE A 277 -6.43 -5.40 -1.22
C ILE A 277 -6.75 -4.99 0.21
N ILE A 278 -6.39 -5.83 1.16
CA ILE A 278 -6.30 -5.49 2.58
C ILE A 278 -4.88 -4.98 2.85
N CYS A 279 -4.72 -3.67 2.84
CA CYS A 279 -3.42 -3.01 2.69
C CYS A 279 -2.46 -3.21 3.86
N ASP A 280 -2.97 -3.25 5.08
CA ASP A 280 -2.18 -3.30 6.32
C ASP A 280 -3.01 -3.84 7.49
N ARG A 281 -2.34 -3.95 8.65
CA ARG A 281 -2.97 -4.41 9.91
C ARG A 281 -3.49 -3.24 10.74
N GLY A 282 -4.55 -3.51 11.50
CA GLY A 282 -5.22 -2.55 12.38
C GLY A 282 -4.41 -2.12 13.61
N ASP A 283 -3.42 -2.92 14.03
CA ASP A 283 -2.57 -2.64 15.20
C ASP A 283 -1.83 -1.29 15.12
N ARG A 284 -1.67 -0.72 13.92
CA ARG A 284 -1.04 0.58 13.68
C ARG A 284 -1.94 1.78 13.92
N TYR A 285 -3.20 1.52 14.28
CA TYR A 285 -4.25 2.53 14.45
C TYR A 285 -4.91 2.47 15.82
N LEU A 286 -4.33 1.70 16.78
CA LEU A 286 -4.90 1.52 18.11
C LEU A 286 -4.97 2.83 18.92
N SER A 287 -4.06 3.78 18.66
CA SER A 287 -4.09 5.11 19.26
C SER A 287 -4.91 6.14 18.46
N SER A 288 -5.71 5.68 17.48
CA SER A 288 -6.56 6.53 16.65
C SER A 288 -8.04 6.21 16.88
N GLU A 289 -8.93 7.06 16.38
CA GLU A 289 -10.38 6.89 16.42
C GLU A 289 -10.93 5.65 15.67
N LEU A 290 -10.06 4.91 14.95
CA LEU A 290 -10.53 3.83 14.07
C LEU A 290 -11.30 2.75 14.82
N PHE A 291 -10.88 2.41 16.04
CA PHE A 291 -11.47 1.33 16.84
C PHE A 291 -12.06 1.81 18.19
N GLU A 292 -12.30 3.11 18.31
CA GLU A 292 -12.99 3.71 19.48
C GLU A 292 -14.52 3.53 19.47
#